data_90e8d519f15d38da5aadae5bcf294b78
#
_entry.id   90e8d519f15d38da5aadae5bcf294b78
#
_cell.length_a   1.000
_cell.length_b   1.000
_cell.length_c   1.000
_cell.angle_alpha   90.00
_cell.angle_beta   90.00
_cell.angle_gamma   90.00
#
_symmetry.space_group_name_H-M   'P 1'
#
loop_
_entity.id
_entity.type
_entity.pdbx_description
1 polymer ?
#
loop_
_entity_poly.entity_id
_entity_poly.type
_entity_poly.pdbx_seq_one_letter_code
_entity_poly.pdbx_strand_id
1 'polypeptide(L)'
;MGKGKLAKFADMAANPLVVECPFWQFQQEGFTLKGRWLEDFFHNPNPITLELGCGRGEYTVGLARQFPDRNFIGVDIKGARMWHGAETAMTEGLTNVGFLRTNIECIHELFGTDEVAEIWLTFSDPQMKKATKRLSSTYFLERYRHFLTDGGLIHLKTDSPFLYTYTRLMTEHNGLPIEAATDDLYNPSYEVDEPALRTIRTYYEQMWLDRGFTIKYLRLRLPHEGTLEEPDVDIPVDGYRSYNHEVRSTRTTGR
;
A
#
# COMPACT_ATOMS: atom_id res chain seq x y z
N MET A 1 25.98 11.92 7.74
CA MET A 1 25.58 12.32 6.35
C MET A 1 24.72 11.20 5.78
N GLY A 2 23.50 11.51 5.26
CA GLY A 2 22.67 10.48 4.62
C GLY A 2 23.33 9.96 3.33
N LYS A 3 23.22 8.65 3.07
CA LYS A 3 23.70 8.07 1.81
C LYS A 3 23.05 8.79 0.62
N GLY A 4 23.83 9.11 -0.41
CA GLY A 4 23.33 9.68 -1.66
C GLY A 4 22.35 8.73 -2.38
N LYS A 5 21.52 9.26 -3.27
CA LYS A 5 20.49 8.48 -3.99
C LYS A 5 21.06 7.28 -4.75
N LEU A 6 22.21 7.44 -5.40
CA LEU A 6 22.89 6.35 -6.14
C LEU A 6 23.37 5.24 -5.22
N ALA A 7 23.93 5.58 -4.05
CA ALA A 7 24.35 4.59 -3.06
C ALA A 7 23.16 3.77 -2.54
N LYS A 8 22.00 4.39 -2.30
CA LYS A 8 20.80 3.68 -1.90
C LYS A 8 20.29 2.70 -2.97
N PHE A 9 20.39 3.04 -4.26
CA PHE A 9 20.03 2.12 -5.33
C PHE A 9 21.01 0.93 -5.42
N ALA A 10 22.31 1.16 -5.22
CA ALA A 10 23.28 0.07 -5.18
C ALA A 10 23.01 -0.88 -3.98
N ASP A 11 22.72 -0.33 -2.81
CA ASP A 11 22.34 -1.12 -1.63
C ASP A 11 21.07 -1.94 -1.90
N MET A 12 20.04 -1.33 -2.53
CA MET A 12 18.79 -2.02 -2.87
C MET A 12 19.02 -3.19 -3.82
N ALA A 13 19.86 -2.99 -4.85
CA ALA A 13 20.18 -4.05 -5.82
C ALA A 13 20.97 -5.22 -5.19
N ALA A 14 21.70 -4.97 -4.11
CA ALA A 14 22.46 -6.00 -3.38
C ALA A 14 21.68 -6.64 -2.22
N ASN A 15 20.51 -6.10 -1.86
CA ASN A 15 19.73 -6.57 -0.72
C ASN A 15 18.85 -7.77 -1.13
N PRO A 16 19.04 -8.97 -0.51
CA PRO A 16 18.27 -10.17 -0.87
C PRO A 16 16.75 -10.06 -0.57
N LEU A 17 16.34 -9.12 0.26
CA LEU A 17 14.91 -8.85 0.53
C LEU A 17 14.26 -7.96 -0.54
N VAL A 18 15.03 -7.52 -1.55
CA VAL A 18 14.56 -6.60 -2.58
C VAL A 18 14.49 -7.28 -3.94
N VAL A 19 13.33 -7.22 -4.57
CA VAL A 19 13.11 -7.64 -5.95
C VAL A 19 12.83 -6.40 -6.78
N GLU A 20 13.60 -6.17 -7.82
CA GLU A 20 13.38 -5.10 -8.80
C GLU A 20 12.78 -5.68 -10.08
N CYS A 21 11.61 -5.18 -10.46
CA CYS A 21 10.94 -5.56 -11.72
C CYS A 21 10.53 -4.30 -12.48
N PRO A 22 11.45 -3.68 -13.24
CA PRO A 22 11.11 -2.58 -14.12
C PRO A 22 10.25 -3.07 -15.28
N PHE A 23 9.29 -2.26 -15.71
CA PHE A 23 8.29 -2.62 -16.71
C PHE A 23 8.89 -3.20 -18.02
N TRP A 24 10.00 -2.64 -18.48
CA TRP A 24 10.68 -3.08 -19.71
C TRP A 24 11.24 -4.51 -19.58
N GLN A 25 11.75 -4.88 -18.42
CA GLN A 25 12.29 -6.23 -18.17
C GLN A 25 11.18 -7.27 -18.15
N PHE A 26 10.09 -6.95 -17.46
CA PHE A 26 8.90 -7.79 -17.40
C PHE A 26 8.35 -8.10 -18.80
N GLN A 27 8.27 -7.10 -19.70
CA GLN A 27 7.78 -7.30 -21.06
C GLN A 27 8.65 -8.23 -21.91
N GLN A 28 9.94 -8.31 -21.66
CA GLN A 28 10.89 -9.11 -22.42
C GLN A 28 11.08 -10.51 -21.87
N GLU A 29 11.14 -10.66 -20.55
CA GLU A 29 11.61 -11.88 -19.87
C GLU A 29 10.52 -12.55 -19.03
N GLY A 30 9.38 -11.89 -18.82
CA GLY A 30 8.38 -12.31 -17.85
C GLY A 30 8.85 -12.07 -16.41
N PHE A 31 8.10 -12.59 -15.44
CA PHE A 31 8.46 -12.47 -14.04
C PHE A 31 8.50 -13.84 -13.37
N THR A 32 9.67 -14.28 -12.98
CA THR A 32 9.93 -15.66 -12.53
C THR A 32 9.27 -16.02 -11.20
N LEU A 33 9.01 -15.05 -10.32
CA LEU A 33 8.39 -15.28 -9.01
C LEU A 33 6.85 -15.32 -9.08
N LYS A 34 6.22 -15.04 -10.21
CA LYS A 34 4.76 -15.11 -10.37
C LYS A 34 4.24 -16.51 -10.05
N GLY A 35 3.40 -16.64 -9.01
CA GLY A 35 2.88 -17.90 -8.51
C GLY A 35 3.89 -18.73 -7.72
N ARG A 36 5.06 -18.17 -7.40
CA ARG A 36 6.17 -18.88 -6.74
C ARG A 36 6.79 -18.09 -5.59
N TRP A 37 6.15 -17.01 -5.14
CA TRP A 37 6.67 -16.19 -4.05
C TRP A 37 6.90 -16.97 -2.76
N LEU A 38 6.01 -17.90 -2.42
CA LEU A 38 6.14 -18.73 -1.21
C LEU A 38 7.29 -19.73 -1.32
N GLU A 39 7.48 -20.32 -2.51
CA GLU A 39 8.49 -21.35 -2.74
C GLU A 39 9.88 -20.74 -2.95
N ASP A 40 9.99 -19.75 -3.86
CA ASP A 40 11.28 -19.27 -4.37
C ASP A 40 11.81 -18.04 -3.63
N PHE A 41 10.96 -17.32 -2.88
CA PHE A 41 11.39 -16.14 -2.15
C PHE A 41 11.28 -16.30 -0.63
N PHE A 42 10.10 -16.67 -0.11
CA PHE A 42 9.91 -16.78 1.35
C PHE A 42 10.31 -18.14 1.92
N HIS A 43 10.30 -19.21 1.12
CA HIS A 43 10.59 -20.58 1.52
C HIS A 43 9.73 -21.08 2.69
N ASN A 44 8.48 -20.61 2.77
CA ASN A 44 7.48 -21.03 3.76
C ASN A 44 6.06 -20.89 3.18
N PRO A 45 5.04 -21.58 3.75
CA PRO A 45 3.67 -21.58 3.22
C PRO A 45 2.78 -20.46 3.82
N ASN A 46 3.33 -19.50 4.54
CA ASN A 46 2.54 -18.48 5.22
C ASN A 46 1.86 -17.53 4.22
N PRO A 47 0.62 -17.06 4.49
CA PRO A 47 -0.12 -16.20 3.58
C PRO A 47 0.63 -14.88 3.32
N ILE A 48 0.52 -14.39 2.08
CA ILE A 48 1.15 -13.13 1.65
C ILE A 48 0.19 -11.97 1.85
N THR A 49 0.69 -10.91 2.48
CA THR A 49 0.04 -9.60 2.61
C THR A 49 0.87 -8.55 1.86
N LEU A 50 0.22 -7.73 1.02
CA LEU A 50 0.88 -6.64 0.29
C LEU A 50 0.60 -5.29 0.95
N GLU A 51 1.60 -4.42 1.03
CA GLU A 51 1.41 -2.98 1.22
C GLU A 51 1.69 -2.27 -0.11
N LEU A 52 0.66 -1.69 -0.73
CA LEU A 52 0.80 -1.00 -2.01
C LEU A 52 1.03 0.51 -1.81
N GLY A 53 2.17 0.99 -2.31
CA GLY A 53 2.64 2.36 -2.05
C GLY A 53 3.37 2.48 -0.73
N CYS A 54 4.16 1.48 -0.34
CA CYS A 54 4.78 1.34 0.98
C CYS A 54 5.76 2.48 1.38
N GLY A 55 6.16 3.32 0.45
CA GLY A 55 7.01 4.48 0.70
C GLY A 55 8.33 4.11 1.39
N ARG A 56 8.43 4.33 2.70
CA ARG A 56 9.61 3.97 3.51
C ARG A 56 9.57 2.55 4.07
N GLY A 57 8.48 1.82 3.84
CA GLY A 57 8.30 0.45 4.32
C GLY A 57 8.04 0.35 5.84
N GLU A 58 7.70 1.46 6.50
CA GLU A 58 7.48 1.48 7.96
C GLU A 58 6.34 0.57 8.38
N TYR A 59 5.25 0.56 7.59
CA TYR A 59 4.09 -0.28 7.87
C TYR A 59 4.38 -1.75 7.53
N THR A 60 4.97 -2.03 6.36
CA THR A 60 5.40 -3.38 5.94
C THR A 60 6.28 -4.05 7.01
N VAL A 61 7.32 -3.35 7.48
CA VAL A 61 8.22 -3.87 8.54
C VAL A 61 7.50 -4.02 9.87
N GLY A 62 6.63 -3.06 10.22
CA GLY A 62 5.82 -3.11 11.44
C GLY A 62 4.90 -4.32 11.48
N LEU A 63 4.24 -4.66 10.37
CA LEU A 63 3.41 -5.84 10.23
C LEU A 63 4.25 -7.13 10.34
N ALA A 64 5.41 -7.19 9.65
CA ALA A 64 6.28 -8.36 9.70
C ALA A 64 6.78 -8.69 11.11
N ARG A 65 7.04 -7.68 11.94
CA ARG A 65 7.40 -7.86 13.35
C ARG A 65 6.25 -8.42 14.20
N GLN A 66 5.02 -7.98 13.92
CA GLN A 66 3.85 -8.36 14.73
C GLN A 66 3.29 -9.72 14.36
N PHE A 67 3.44 -10.14 13.11
CA PHE A 67 2.83 -11.36 12.57
C PHE A 67 3.89 -12.26 11.91
N PRO A 68 4.65 -13.02 12.73
CA PRO A 68 5.72 -13.88 12.20
C PRO A 68 5.20 -15.08 11.39
N ASP A 69 3.91 -15.38 11.48
CA ASP A 69 3.18 -16.42 10.75
C ASP A 69 2.58 -15.95 9.42
N ARG A 70 2.92 -14.74 8.98
CA ARG A 70 2.52 -14.16 7.68
C ARG A 70 3.74 -13.60 6.95
N ASN A 71 3.65 -13.53 5.62
CA ASN A 71 4.65 -12.91 4.76
C ASN A 71 4.18 -11.53 4.29
N PHE A 72 5.08 -10.56 4.23
CA PHE A 72 4.76 -9.18 3.87
C PHE A 72 5.61 -8.69 2.71
N ILE A 73 4.98 -8.08 1.71
CA ILE A 73 5.69 -7.46 0.59
C ILE A 73 5.28 -5.98 0.48
N GLY A 74 6.24 -5.09 0.70
CA GLY A 74 6.07 -3.66 0.44
C GLY A 74 6.34 -3.33 -1.03
N VAL A 75 5.38 -2.72 -1.71
CA VAL A 75 5.47 -2.39 -3.14
C VAL A 75 5.51 -0.88 -3.33
N ASP A 76 6.52 -0.36 -4.03
CA ASP A 76 6.62 1.05 -4.44
C ASP A 76 7.56 1.18 -5.66
N ILE A 77 7.43 2.27 -6.41
CA ILE A 77 8.36 2.62 -7.48
C ILE A 77 9.58 3.41 -6.98
N LYS A 78 9.48 3.99 -5.77
CA LYS A 78 10.48 4.91 -5.23
C LYS A 78 11.54 4.19 -4.39
N GLY A 79 12.43 3.43 -5.02
CA GLY A 79 13.46 2.64 -4.35
C GLY A 79 14.28 3.38 -3.27
N ALA A 80 14.63 4.65 -3.48
CA ALA A 80 15.36 5.44 -2.47
C ALA A 80 14.56 5.67 -1.15
N ARG A 81 13.23 5.52 -1.17
CA ARG A 81 12.39 5.53 0.04
C ARG A 81 12.33 4.14 0.65
N MET A 82 12.04 3.11 -0.17
CA MET A 82 11.99 1.69 0.26
C MET A 82 13.28 1.23 0.93
N TRP A 83 14.42 1.80 0.53
CA TRP A 83 15.73 1.53 1.12
C TRP A 83 15.70 1.53 2.66
N HIS A 84 14.94 2.42 3.28
CA HIS A 84 14.84 2.49 4.75
C HIS A 84 14.19 1.24 5.35
N GLY A 85 13.09 0.77 4.77
CA GLY A 85 12.42 -0.46 5.22
C GLY A 85 13.29 -1.69 4.99
N ALA A 86 13.90 -1.80 3.80
CA ALA A 86 14.78 -2.92 3.45
C ALA A 86 16.00 -3.01 4.37
N GLU A 87 16.67 -1.89 4.65
CA GLU A 87 17.80 -1.83 5.60
C GLU A 87 17.38 -2.19 7.03
N THR A 88 16.21 -1.70 7.47
CA THR A 88 15.67 -2.03 8.79
C THR A 88 15.39 -3.54 8.90
N ALA A 89 14.72 -4.12 7.91
CA ALA A 89 14.40 -5.53 7.87
C ALA A 89 15.65 -6.42 7.89
N MET A 90 16.68 -6.06 7.10
CA MET A 90 17.98 -6.74 7.10
C MET A 90 18.68 -6.65 8.46
N THR A 91 18.72 -5.46 9.05
CA THR A 91 19.38 -5.24 10.35
C THR A 91 18.72 -6.04 11.48
N GLU A 92 17.40 -6.20 11.41
CA GLU A 92 16.62 -6.95 12.40
C GLU A 92 16.53 -8.45 12.09
N GLY A 93 17.05 -8.90 10.97
CA GLY A 93 17.01 -10.32 10.57
C GLY A 93 15.61 -10.84 10.29
N LEU A 94 14.68 -9.98 9.80
CA LEU A 94 13.34 -10.41 9.44
C LEU A 94 13.38 -11.27 8.17
N THR A 95 12.76 -12.45 8.22
CA THR A 95 12.74 -13.42 7.11
C THR A 95 11.38 -13.48 6.41
N ASN A 96 10.37 -12.86 6.99
CA ASN A 96 8.98 -12.85 6.50
C ASN A 96 8.61 -11.51 5.82
N VAL A 97 9.59 -10.78 5.29
CA VAL A 97 9.39 -9.50 4.63
C VAL A 97 10.19 -9.40 3.33
N GLY A 98 9.60 -8.82 2.31
CA GLY A 98 10.22 -8.48 1.04
C GLY A 98 9.81 -7.10 0.53
N PHE A 99 10.56 -6.59 -0.43
CA PHE A 99 10.27 -5.31 -1.08
C PHE A 99 10.30 -5.49 -2.60
N LEU A 100 9.19 -5.16 -3.25
CA LEU A 100 9.07 -5.21 -4.70
C LEU A 100 9.08 -3.81 -5.29
N ARG A 101 10.15 -3.47 -5.99
CA ARG A 101 10.28 -2.19 -6.68
C ARG A 101 9.70 -2.28 -8.09
N THR A 102 8.49 -1.77 -8.28
CA THR A 102 7.78 -1.82 -9.57
C THR A 102 6.75 -0.70 -9.70
N ASN A 103 6.14 -0.60 -10.87
CA ASN A 103 4.93 0.20 -11.07
C ASN A 103 3.70 -0.62 -10.66
N ILE A 104 2.93 -0.13 -9.68
CA ILE A 104 1.73 -0.82 -9.16
C ILE A 104 0.67 -1.07 -10.25
N GLU A 105 0.66 -0.31 -11.34
CA GLU A 105 -0.25 -0.55 -12.47
C GLU A 105 -0.08 -1.95 -13.11
N CYS A 106 1.11 -2.55 -12.95
CA CYS A 106 1.43 -3.87 -13.47
C CYS A 106 1.33 -4.99 -12.43
N ILE A 107 0.81 -4.71 -11.23
CA ILE A 107 0.88 -5.62 -10.08
C ILE A 107 0.26 -7.00 -10.36
N HIS A 108 -0.81 -7.06 -11.15
CA HIS A 108 -1.52 -8.29 -11.54
C HIS A 108 -0.68 -9.25 -12.39
N GLU A 109 0.42 -8.77 -12.96
CA GLU A 109 1.35 -9.58 -13.73
C GLU A 109 2.47 -10.19 -12.87
N LEU A 110 2.58 -9.79 -11.62
CA LEU A 110 3.70 -10.13 -10.75
C LEU A 110 3.33 -11.14 -9.66
N PHE A 111 2.05 -11.47 -9.55
CA PHE A 111 1.52 -12.48 -8.62
C PHE A 111 0.63 -13.47 -9.37
N GLY A 112 0.65 -14.72 -8.94
CA GLY A 112 -0.23 -15.77 -9.45
C GLY A 112 -1.64 -15.67 -8.89
N THR A 113 -2.57 -16.46 -9.45
CA THR A 113 -3.96 -16.51 -8.96
C THR A 113 -3.98 -16.96 -7.51
N ASP A 114 -4.77 -16.26 -6.67
CA ASP A 114 -4.95 -16.54 -5.24
C ASP A 114 -3.65 -16.56 -4.41
N GLU A 115 -2.58 -15.96 -4.91
CA GLU A 115 -1.28 -15.96 -4.24
C GLU A 115 -1.20 -14.95 -3.07
N VAL A 116 -2.08 -13.95 -3.03
CA VAL A 116 -2.13 -12.90 -2.02
C VAL A 116 -3.41 -12.99 -1.21
N ALA A 117 -3.31 -12.97 0.12
CA ALA A 117 -4.46 -13.05 1.02
C ALA A 117 -5.03 -11.67 1.40
N GLU A 118 -4.20 -10.62 1.39
CA GLU A 118 -4.56 -9.34 1.98
C GLU A 118 -3.76 -8.18 1.35
N ILE A 119 -4.40 -7.01 1.19
CA ILE A 119 -3.80 -5.79 0.65
C ILE A 119 -3.99 -4.63 1.63
N TRP A 120 -2.91 -3.90 1.92
CA TRP A 120 -2.92 -2.66 2.70
C TRP A 120 -2.62 -1.45 1.81
N LEU A 121 -3.48 -0.43 1.92
CA LEU A 121 -3.35 0.88 1.28
C LEU A 121 -3.15 1.92 2.37
N THR A 122 -1.88 2.19 2.73
CA THR A 122 -1.53 3.08 3.83
C THR A 122 -1.07 4.44 3.31
N PHE A 123 -1.83 5.49 3.60
CA PHE A 123 -1.52 6.88 3.22
C PHE A 123 -1.20 7.09 1.73
N SER A 124 -1.80 6.28 0.87
CA SER A 124 -1.68 6.39 -0.59
C SER A 124 -2.20 7.74 -1.08
N ASP A 125 -1.70 8.18 -2.23
CA ASP A 125 -2.13 9.44 -2.85
C ASP A 125 -3.63 9.32 -3.24
N PRO A 126 -4.50 10.25 -2.79
CA PRO A 126 -5.92 10.21 -3.09
C PRO A 126 -6.28 10.38 -4.56
N GLN A 127 -5.36 10.85 -5.42
CA GLN A 127 -5.55 11.00 -6.86
C GLN A 127 -6.90 11.67 -7.20
N MET A 128 -7.19 12.81 -6.57
CA MET A 128 -8.51 13.47 -6.57
C MET A 128 -9.07 13.76 -7.98
N LYS A 129 -8.19 13.92 -8.98
CA LYS A 129 -8.57 14.23 -10.37
C LYS A 129 -8.71 13.02 -11.29
N LYS A 130 -8.19 11.84 -10.88
CA LYS A 130 -8.14 10.64 -11.75
C LYS A 130 -8.49 9.38 -10.97
N ALA A 131 -9.74 8.90 -11.10
CA ALA A 131 -10.20 7.68 -10.46
C ALA A 131 -9.28 6.48 -10.80
N THR A 132 -8.94 6.27 -12.07
CA THR A 132 -8.08 5.17 -12.52
C THR A 132 -6.65 5.17 -11.95
N LYS A 133 -6.26 6.19 -11.18
CA LYS A 133 -4.97 6.23 -10.48
C LYS A 133 -5.09 5.99 -8.98
N ARG A 134 -6.32 5.94 -8.43
CA ARG A 134 -6.55 5.61 -7.02
C ARG A 134 -6.38 4.13 -6.78
N LEU A 135 -5.56 3.75 -5.82
CA LEU A 135 -5.33 2.33 -5.52
C LEU A 135 -6.57 1.61 -4.98
N SER A 136 -7.60 2.33 -4.54
CA SER A 136 -8.90 1.77 -4.13
C SER A 136 -10.00 1.91 -5.19
N SER A 137 -9.68 2.27 -6.45
CA SER A 137 -10.67 2.39 -7.53
C SER A 137 -11.04 1.03 -8.12
N THR A 138 -12.18 0.98 -8.81
CA THR A 138 -12.62 -0.20 -9.55
C THR A 138 -11.56 -0.69 -10.53
N TYR A 139 -10.83 0.24 -11.18
CA TYR A 139 -9.70 -0.07 -12.07
C TYR A 139 -8.62 -0.91 -11.38
N PHE A 140 -8.29 -0.61 -10.11
CA PHE A 140 -7.32 -1.39 -9.35
C PHE A 140 -7.94 -2.62 -8.71
N LEU A 141 -9.19 -2.55 -8.23
CA LEU A 141 -9.89 -3.72 -7.68
C LEU A 141 -9.99 -4.85 -8.71
N GLU A 142 -10.28 -4.53 -10.00
CA GLU A 142 -10.26 -5.54 -11.07
C GLU A 142 -8.88 -6.18 -11.25
N ARG A 143 -7.80 -5.42 -11.09
CA ARG A 143 -6.43 -5.97 -11.11
C ARG A 143 -6.14 -6.85 -9.91
N TYR A 144 -6.65 -6.48 -8.73
CA TYR A 144 -6.43 -7.26 -7.52
C TYR A 144 -7.13 -8.62 -7.58
N ARG A 145 -8.30 -8.72 -8.24
CA ARG A 145 -9.00 -10.00 -8.47
C ARG A 145 -8.15 -11.06 -9.17
N HIS A 146 -7.13 -10.66 -9.93
CA HIS A 146 -6.27 -11.61 -10.61
C HIS A 146 -5.35 -12.41 -9.67
N PHE A 147 -5.08 -11.90 -8.48
CA PHE A 147 -4.09 -12.48 -7.59
C PHE A 147 -4.48 -12.50 -6.10
N LEU A 148 -5.45 -11.70 -5.70
CA LEU A 148 -6.01 -11.74 -4.36
C LEU A 148 -6.93 -12.95 -4.25
N THR A 149 -6.89 -13.66 -3.12
CA THR A 149 -7.82 -14.75 -2.83
C THR A 149 -9.27 -14.27 -2.89
N ASP A 150 -10.20 -15.15 -3.29
CA ASP A 150 -11.62 -14.79 -3.35
C ASP A 150 -12.12 -14.33 -1.98
N GLY A 151 -12.76 -13.16 -1.94
CA GLY A 151 -13.15 -12.51 -0.69
C GLY A 151 -11.97 -11.99 0.16
N GLY A 152 -10.77 -11.89 -0.39
CA GLY A 152 -9.59 -11.37 0.28
C GLY A 152 -9.78 -9.94 0.78
N LEU A 153 -9.03 -9.56 1.82
CA LEU A 153 -9.19 -8.30 2.52
C LEU A 153 -8.41 -7.16 1.85
N ILE A 154 -9.04 -6.00 1.79
CA ILE A 154 -8.39 -4.74 1.41
C ILE A 154 -8.58 -3.73 2.55
N HIS A 155 -7.48 -3.22 3.06
CA HIS A 155 -7.42 -2.22 4.12
C HIS A 155 -7.05 -0.86 3.54
N LEU A 156 -7.84 0.15 3.85
CA LEU A 156 -7.50 1.55 3.60
C LEU A 156 -7.28 2.26 4.92
N LYS A 157 -6.08 2.81 5.13
CA LYS A 157 -5.75 3.69 6.25
C LYS A 157 -5.27 5.03 5.68
N THR A 158 -5.98 6.13 5.97
CA THR A 158 -5.73 7.42 5.31
C THR A 158 -6.06 8.63 6.18
N ASP A 159 -5.32 9.71 6.00
CA ASP A 159 -5.65 11.05 6.49
C ASP A 159 -6.72 11.75 5.61
N SER A 160 -6.87 11.34 4.34
CA SER A 160 -7.70 11.99 3.32
C SER A 160 -9.19 11.71 3.51
N PRO A 161 -10.01 12.73 3.87
CA PRO A 161 -11.47 12.61 3.84
C PRO A 161 -12.00 12.24 2.45
N PHE A 162 -11.40 12.81 1.39
CA PHE A 162 -11.77 12.51 0.02
C PHE A 162 -11.60 11.02 -0.31
N LEU A 163 -10.41 10.45 -0.04
CA LEU A 163 -10.12 9.07 -0.38
C LEU A 163 -10.97 8.08 0.43
N TYR A 164 -11.18 8.36 1.71
CA TYR A 164 -12.06 7.57 2.55
C TYR A 164 -13.51 7.58 2.05
N THR A 165 -14.06 8.78 1.80
CA THR A 165 -15.44 8.93 1.29
C THR A 165 -15.61 8.25 -0.06
N TYR A 166 -14.67 8.47 -0.98
CA TYR A 166 -14.67 7.79 -2.28
C TYR A 166 -14.68 6.27 -2.14
N THR A 167 -13.74 5.72 -1.36
CA THR A 167 -13.62 4.26 -1.22
C THR A 167 -14.88 3.68 -0.59
N ARG A 168 -15.45 4.34 0.42
CA ARG A 168 -16.70 3.91 1.05
C ARG A 168 -17.85 3.89 0.06
N LEU A 169 -18.08 4.99 -0.65
CA LEU A 169 -19.18 5.11 -1.63
C LEU A 169 -19.00 4.11 -2.78
N MET A 170 -17.79 3.91 -3.27
CA MET A 170 -17.47 2.90 -4.29
C MET A 170 -17.78 1.48 -3.78
N THR A 171 -17.42 1.18 -2.55
CA THR A 171 -17.67 -0.13 -1.93
C THR A 171 -19.17 -0.36 -1.75
N GLU A 172 -19.91 0.62 -1.23
CA GLU A 172 -21.37 0.58 -1.06
C GLU A 172 -22.09 0.46 -2.41
N HIS A 173 -21.67 1.24 -3.42
CA HIS A 173 -22.25 1.23 -4.78
C HIS A 173 -22.19 -0.15 -5.44
N ASN A 174 -21.07 -0.87 -5.23
CA ASN A 174 -20.85 -2.19 -5.78
C ASN A 174 -21.31 -3.33 -4.85
N GLY A 175 -21.95 -3.03 -3.73
CA GLY A 175 -22.43 -4.03 -2.78
C GLY A 175 -21.31 -4.88 -2.17
N LEU A 176 -20.06 -4.39 -2.14
CA LEU A 176 -18.95 -5.11 -1.54
C LEU A 176 -19.07 -5.10 -0.01
N PRO A 177 -18.76 -6.23 0.68
CA PRO A 177 -18.85 -6.28 2.13
C PRO A 177 -17.85 -5.32 2.81
N ILE A 178 -18.35 -4.42 3.67
CA ILE A 178 -17.54 -3.59 4.57
C ILE A 178 -17.49 -4.28 5.92
N GLU A 179 -16.30 -4.68 6.38
CA GLU A 179 -16.12 -5.31 7.68
C GLU A 179 -15.84 -4.32 8.80
N ALA A 180 -15.19 -3.20 8.47
CA ALA A 180 -14.90 -2.15 9.42
C ALA A 180 -14.83 -0.80 8.71
N ALA A 181 -15.34 0.26 9.35
CA ALA A 181 -15.22 1.62 8.85
C ALA A 181 -15.24 2.62 10.01
N THR A 182 -14.33 3.59 9.99
CA THR A 182 -14.33 4.72 10.92
C THR A 182 -13.69 5.94 10.27
N ASP A 183 -14.22 7.12 10.56
CA ASP A 183 -13.64 8.41 10.17
C ASP A 183 -12.63 8.95 11.19
N ASP A 184 -12.53 8.29 12.37
CA ASP A 184 -11.53 8.58 13.39
C ASP A 184 -11.04 7.28 14.07
N LEU A 185 -9.95 6.74 13.55
CA LEU A 185 -9.33 5.51 14.06
C LEU A 185 -8.89 5.63 15.53
N TYR A 186 -8.53 6.83 15.98
CA TYR A 186 -8.04 7.08 17.33
C TYR A 186 -9.11 7.50 18.31
N ASN A 187 -10.38 7.55 17.88
CA ASN A 187 -11.51 7.76 18.78
C ASN A 187 -11.55 6.63 19.83
N PRO A 188 -11.58 6.95 21.14
CA PRO A 188 -11.62 5.93 22.20
C PRO A 188 -12.85 5.01 22.15
N SER A 189 -13.94 5.50 21.54
CA SER A 189 -15.19 4.72 21.40
C SER A 189 -15.16 3.74 20.22
N TYR A 190 -14.15 3.80 19.34
CA TYR A 190 -13.99 2.86 18.25
C TYR A 190 -13.20 1.64 18.72
N GLU A 191 -13.82 0.48 18.72
CA GLU A 191 -13.16 -0.79 19.00
C GLU A 191 -12.34 -1.25 17.81
N VAL A 192 -11.05 -1.50 18.05
CA VAL A 192 -10.10 -1.93 17.03
C VAL A 192 -9.85 -3.42 17.19
N ASP A 193 -10.27 -4.20 16.21
CA ASP A 193 -10.06 -5.64 16.14
C ASP A 193 -8.68 -6.03 15.56
N GLU A 194 -8.01 -5.09 14.88
CA GLU A 194 -6.67 -5.27 14.31
C GLU A 194 -5.65 -4.34 15.04
N PRO A 195 -4.87 -4.87 15.98
CA PRO A 195 -3.94 -4.06 16.78
C PRO A 195 -2.93 -3.25 15.98
N ALA A 196 -2.49 -3.76 14.82
CA ALA A 196 -1.55 -3.10 13.93
C ALA A 196 -2.01 -1.69 13.51
N LEU A 197 -3.33 -1.46 13.45
CA LEU A 197 -3.90 -0.17 13.07
C LEU A 197 -3.46 0.98 13.97
N ARG A 198 -3.27 0.73 15.27
CA ARG A 198 -2.87 1.76 16.25
C ARG A 198 -1.43 1.64 16.72
N THR A 199 -0.84 0.45 16.63
CA THR A 199 0.52 0.17 17.12
C THR A 199 1.58 0.51 16.08
N ILE A 200 1.28 0.39 14.78
CA ILE A 200 2.18 0.80 13.70
C ILE A 200 1.81 2.21 13.26
N ARG A 201 2.71 3.16 13.51
CA ARG A 201 2.57 4.56 13.07
C ARG A 201 3.66 4.91 12.10
N THR A 202 3.28 5.34 10.91
CA THR A 202 4.22 5.87 9.92
C THR A 202 4.59 7.32 10.24
N TYR A 203 5.72 7.78 9.69
CA TYR A 203 6.11 9.19 9.78
C TYR A 203 5.00 10.14 9.29
N TYR A 204 4.31 9.77 8.19
CA TYR A 204 3.21 10.58 7.65
C TYR A 204 2.01 10.61 8.58
N GLU A 205 1.67 9.49 9.19
CA GLU A 205 0.57 9.40 10.13
C GLU A 205 0.80 10.30 11.34
N GLN A 206 1.98 10.21 11.97
CA GLN A 206 2.32 11.05 13.10
C GLN A 206 2.27 12.55 12.72
N MET A 207 2.80 12.90 11.56
CA MET A 207 2.77 14.26 11.05
C MET A 207 1.33 14.81 10.91
N TRP A 208 0.37 14.00 10.49
CA TRP A 208 -1.02 14.43 10.35
C TRP A 208 -1.74 14.49 11.68
N LEU A 209 -1.49 13.53 12.58
CA LEU A 209 -2.02 13.56 13.95
C LEU A 209 -1.53 14.80 14.71
N ASP A 210 -0.24 15.16 14.61
CA ASP A 210 0.34 16.36 15.22
C ASP A 210 -0.30 17.68 14.72
N ARG A 211 -0.90 17.63 13.53
CA ARG A 211 -1.65 18.73 12.92
C ARG A 211 -3.13 18.73 13.27
N GLY A 212 -3.60 17.78 14.08
CA GLY A 212 -4.99 17.64 14.49
C GLY A 212 -5.92 17.01 13.46
N PHE A 213 -5.38 16.32 12.45
CA PHE A 213 -6.19 15.54 11.50
C PHE A 213 -6.55 14.17 12.07
N THR A 214 -7.77 13.71 11.84
CA THR A 214 -8.16 12.33 12.15
C THR A 214 -7.65 11.37 11.08
N ILE A 215 -7.34 10.15 11.49
CA ILE A 215 -7.00 9.06 10.58
C ILE A 215 -8.25 8.20 10.37
N LYS A 216 -8.57 7.94 9.12
CA LYS A 216 -9.73 7.14 8.71
C LYS A 216 -9.26 5.74 8.38
N TYR A 217 -10.16 4.79 8.58
CA TYR A 217 -9.93 3.40 8.26
C TYR A 217 -11.18 2.77 7.63
N LEU A 218 -10.96 1.93 6.63
CA LEU A 218 -12.00 1.10 6.02
C LEU A 218 -11.39 -0.25 5.65
N ARG A 219 -12.11 -1.34 5.96
CA ARG A 219 -11.77 -2.70 5.55
C ARG A 219 -12.93 -3.30 4.79
N LEU A 220 -12.64 -3.79 3.60
CA LEU A 220 -13.61 -4.42 2.72
C LEU A 220 -13.12 -5.80 2.25
N ARG A 221 -14.06 -6.63 1.78
CA ARG A 221 -13.77 -7.86 1.05
C ARG A 221 -13.96 -7.65 -0.44
N LEU A 222 -13.08 -8.26 -1.22
CA LEU A 222 -13.16 -8.25 -2.68
C LEU A 222 -13.47 -9.67 -3.21
N PRO A 223 -14.73 -9.99 -3.51
CA PRO A 223 -15.07 -11.25 -4.21
C PRO A 223 -14.60 -11.20 -5.66
N HIS A 224 -14.29 -12.34 -6.24
CA HIS A 224 -13.91 -12.46 -7.66
C HIS A 224 -15.07 -12.17 -8.60
N GLU A 225 -16.29 -12.45 -8.18
CA GLU A 225 -17.49 -12.27 -8.99
C GLU A 225 -18.09 -10.86 -8.91
N GLY A 226 -18.94 -10.55 -9.85
CA GLY A 226 -19.67 -9.29 -9.95
C GLY A 226 -18.94 -8.25 -10.79
N THR A 227 -19.71 -7.37 -11.43
CA THR A 227 -19.18 -6.21 -12.19
C THR A 227 -18.91 -5.07 -11.22
N LEU A 228 -17.79 -4.37 -11.40
CA LEU A 228 -17.46 -3.18 -10.62
C LEU A 228 -17.67 -1.92 -11.46
N GLU A 229 -18.42 -0.97 -10.91
CA GLU A 229 -18.74 0.30 -11.54
C GLU A 229 -18.26 1.47 -10.66
N GLU A 230 -17.74 2.52 -11.30
CA GLU A 230 -17.38 3.76 -10.60
C GLU A 230 -18.64 4.48 -10.14
N PRO A 231 -18.72 4.94 -8.88
CA PRO A 231 -19.87 5.71 -8.42
C PRO A 231 -19.89 7.10 -9.10
N ASP A 232 -21.06 7.52 -9.59
CA ASP A 232 -21.28 8.88 -10.11
C ASP A 232 -21.59 9.82 -8.94
N VAL A 233 -20.54 10.28 -8.26
CA VAL A 233 -20.67 11.13 -7.06
C VAL A 233 -19.66 12.27 -7.09
N ASP A 234 -20.09 13.45 -6.66
CA ASP A 234 -19.21 14.60 -6.44
C ASP A 234 -18.74 14.60 -4.98
N ILE A 235 -17.42 14.53 -4.79
CA ILE A 235 -16.80 14.46 -3.47
C ILE A 235 -15.89 15.68 -3.29
N PRO A 236 -16.07 16.46 -2.21
CA PRO A 236 -15.23 17.62 -1.93
C PRO A 236 -13.74 17.22 -1.84
N VAL A 237 -12.87 17.97 -2.51
CA VAL A 237 -11.42 17.73 -2.51
C VAL A 237 -10.76 18.16 -1.21
N ASP A 238 -9.67 17.50 -0.83
CA ASP A 238 -8.90 17.81 0.39
C ASP A 238 -8.10 19.11 0.22
N GLY A 239 -8.56 20.22 0.76
CA GLY A 239 -7.92 21.53 0.65
C GLY A 239 -6.48 21.57 1.18
N TYR A 240 -6.17 20.86 2.27
CA TYR A 240 -4.84 20.85 2.89
C TYR A 240 -3.77 20.10 2.07
N ARG A 241 -4.15 19.15 1.21
CA ARG A 241 -3.22 18.46 0.32
C ARG A 241 -2.80 19.31 -0.87
N SER A 242 -3.69 20.18 -1.34
CA SER A 242 -3.40 21.17 -2.38
C SER A 242 -2.41 22.22 -1.90
N TYR A 243 -2.47 22.63 -0.63
CA TYR A 243 -1.60 23.62 -0.01
C TYR A 243 -0.11 23.20 0.00
N ASN A 244 0.18 21.91 0.13
CA ASN A 244 1.56 21.41 0.11
C ASN A 244 2.20 21.44 -1.29
N HIS A 245 1.43 21.49 -2.37
CA HIS A 245 1.95 21.66 -3.73
C HIS A 245 2.36 23.11 -4.00
N GLU A 246 1.60 24.09 -3.52
CA GLU A 246 1.89 25.52 -3.67
C GLU A 246 3.12 25.95 -2.88
N VAL A 247 3.26 25.49 -1.64
CA VAL A 247 4.44 25.79 -0.79
C VAL A 247 5.74 25.21 -1.35
N ARG A 248 5.67 24.11 -2.11
CA ARG A 248 6.86 23.54 -2.80
C ARG A 248 7.22 24.31 -4.06
N SER A 249 6.26 24.85 -4.79
CA SER A 249 6.50 25.63 -6.00
C SER A 249 7.08 27.01 -5.68
N THR A 250 6.66 27.65 -4.58
CA THR A 250 7.19 28.97 -4.17
C THR A 250 8.61 28.94 -3.59
N ARG A 251 9.10 27.76 -3.11
CA ARG A 251 10.51 27.61 -2.67
C ARG A 251 11.51 27.43 -3.81
N THR A 252 11.07 27.20 -5.04
CA THR A 252 11.95 26.98 -6.21
C THR A 252 12.19 28.25 -7.04
N THR A 253 11.50 29.37 -6.74
CA THR A 253 11.61 30.63 -7.49
C THR A 253 12.42 31.71 -6.76
N GLY A 254 13.11 31.35 -5.68
CA GLY A 254 14.00 32.25 -4.92
C GLY A 254 15.47 31.82 -5.02
N ARG A 255 16.06 31.93 -6.21
CA ARG A 255 17.52 32.05 -6.44
C ARG A 255 17.76 32.79 -7.73
#